data_498dee0d5e24383ff3c5cce69850c7d5
#
_entry.id   498dee0d5e24383ff3c5cce69850c7d5
#
_cell.length_a   1.000
_cell.length_b   1.000
_cell.length_c   1.000
_cell.angle_alpha   90.00
_cell.angle_beta   90.00
_cell.angle_gamma   90.00
#
_symmetry.space_group_name_H-M   'P 1'
#
loop_
_entity.id
_entity.type
_entity.pdbx_description
1 polymer ?
#
loop_
_entity_poly.entity_id
_entity_poly.type
_entity_poly.pdbx_seq_one_letter_code
_entity_poly.pdbx_strand_id
1 'polypeptide(L)'
;MSILFESLVFGPISSRRLGKSLGINLMPEIGKICSFDCIYCECGWNPEKKNVSRLPKKEVFEKVLEEKLKELAGTENEPDSITFSGNGEPTLHPDFAEIINITIRLRDLYAPKAKISVLTNGTMLHKKEVFDAISKIENNIIKIDGGTYDTIKSINKPNVDFDLEKYVERLQDFKGELVIQTCFLRGEHNGLKIDNTTQEEIALWTEHIKKIKPRKTMIYAIERETPEKNLEKISLDELEQIAEPLRQLGFTVECYGK
;
A
#
# COMPACT_ATOMS: atom_id res chain seq x y z
N MET A 1 12.38 -7.29 -14.04
CA MET A 1 13.17 -7.80 -12.87
C MET A 1 12.44 -7.36 -11.63
N SER A 2 12.08 -8.25 -10.68
CA SER A 2 11.42 -7.89 -9.42
C SER A 2 12.36 -7.07 -8.54
N ILE A 3 11.83 -6.05 -7.88
CA ILE A 3 12.57 -5.21 -6.94
C ILE A 3 12.32 -5.75 -5.52
N LEU A 4 13.35 -6.31 -4.90
CA LEU A 4 13.32 -6.68 -3.48
C LEU A 4 14.26 -5.76 -2.72
N PHE A 5 13.82 -5.35 -1.53
CA PHE A 5 14.62 -4.55 -0.61
C PHE A 5 15.43 -5.47 0.29
N GLU A 6 16.74 -5.31 0.26
CA GLU A 6 17.71 -6.12 1.02
C GLU A 6 17.97 -5.57 2.44
N SER A 7 17.30 -4.50 2.80
CA SER A 7 17.49 -3.83 4.09
C SER A 7 16.16 -3.59 4.80
N LEU A 8 16.18 -3.74 6.13
CA LEU A 8 15.04 -3.47 7.00
C LEU A 8 14.59 -2.00 6.94
N VAL A 9 15.56 -1.07 6.90
CA VAL A 9 15.34 0.37 6.71
C VAL A 9 16.17 0.83 5.53
N PHE A 10 15.57 1.49 4.55
CA PHE A 10 16.21 1.90 3.31
C PHE A 10 15.82 3.32 2.87
N GLY A 11 16.68 3.95 2.10
CA GLY A 11 16.48 5.32 1.63
C GLY A 11 17.11 6.38 2.54
N PRO A 12 16.58 7.64 2.56
CA PRO A 12 15.31 8.10 1.94
C PRO A 12 15.28 8.03 0.42
N ILE A 13 14.09 7.72 -0.12
CA ILE A 13 13.82 7.68 -1.57
C ILE A 13 12.85 8.81 -1.90
N SER A 14 13.07 9.52 -3.01
CA SER A 14 12.10 10.51 -3.51
C SER A 14 10.83 9.82 -4.00
N SER A 15 9.73 10.05 -3.30
CA SER A 15 8.40 9.57 -3.62
C SER A 15 7.52 10.72 -4.09
N ARG A 16 6.87 10.56 -5.25
CA ARG A 16 5.92 11.56 -5.76
C ARG A 16 4.70 11.75 -4.86
N ARG A 17 4.34 10.71 -4.08
CA ARG A 17 3.16 10.71 -3.20
C ARG A 17 3.47 11.10 -1.76
N LEU A 18 4.70 10.85 -1.30
CA LEU A 18 5.05 10.90 0.11
C LEU A 18 6.29 11.75 0.42
N GLY A 19 6.86 12.45 -0.58
CA GLY A 19 8.08 13.24 -0.42
C GLY A 19 9.33 12.38 -0.23
N LYS A 20 10.26 12.81 0.60
CA LYS A 20 11.44 12.03 1.01
C LYS A 20 11.00 10.89 1.92
N SER A 21 10.92 9.69 1.39
CA SER A 21 10.37 8.53 2.06
C SER A 21 11.46 7.63 2.61
N LEU A 22 11.56 7.49 3.93
CA LEU A 22 12.37 6.46 4.58
C LEU A 22 11.56 5.16 4.58
N GLY A 23 12.02 4.18 3.81
CA GLY A 23 11.31 2.92 3.61
C GLY A 23 11.57 1.91 4.72
N ILE A 24 10.52 1.18 5.10
CA ILE A 24 10.56 0.08 6.08
C ILE A 24 10.13 -1.21 5.39
N ASN A 25 11.01 -2.21 5.41
CA ASN A 25 10.72 -3.56 4.93
C ASN A 25 10.62 -4.53 6.12
N LEU A 26 9.40 -4.87 6.55
CA LEU A 26 9.17 -5.85 7.63
C LEU A 26 9.16 -7.30 7.15
N MET A 27 9.30 -7.49 5.83
CA MET A 27 9.30 -8.81 5.22
C MET A 27 10.75 -9.29 4.99
N PRO A 28 10.97 -10.56 4.66
CA PRO A 28 12.32 -11.06 4.41
C PRO A 28 13.04 -10.30 3.30
N GLU A 29 14.37 -10.23 3.40
CA GLU A 29 15.23 -9.66 2.35
C GLU A 29 15.18 -10.47 1.05
N ILE A 30 14.98 -11.79 1.18
CA ILE A 30 14.86 -12.70 0.04
C ILE A 30 13.43 -13.22 -0.06
N GLY A 31 12.78 -12.87 -1.17
CA GLY A 31 11.41 -13.28 -1.47
C GLY A 31 10.35 -12.35 -0.91
N LYS A 32 9.12 -12.60 -1.30
CA LYS A 32 7.94 -11.81 -0.94
C LYS A 32 7.06 -12.60 0.02
N ILE A 33 6.51 -11.94 1.04
CA ILE A 33 5.43 -12.47 1.87
C ILE A 33 4.25 -11.51 1.82
N CYS A 34 3.19 -11.92 1.13
CA CYS A 34 1.99 -11.11 1.00
C CYS A 34 0.76 -12.01 0.98
N SER A 35 -0.34 -11.53 1.54
CA SER A 35 -1.65 -12.17 1.43
C SER A 35 -2.31 -11.96 0.06
N PHE A 36 -1.77 -11.06 -0.77
CA PHE A 36 -2.10 -10.86 -2.17
C PHE A 36 -0.93 -11.25 -3.08
N ASP A 37 -1.26 -11.58 -4.32
CA ASP A 37 -0.26 -11.86 -5.36
C ASP A 37 -0.55 -11.04 -6.62
N CYS A 38 -0.57 -9.70 -6.44
CA CYS A 38 -0.98 -8.75 -7.48
C CYS A 38 -0.14 -8.90 -8.74
N ILE A 39 -0.81 -8.98 -9.91
CA ILE A 39 -0.18 -9.15 -11.22
C ILE A 39 0.76 -7.99 -11.61
N TYR A 40 0.62 -6.84 -10.96
CA TYR A 40 1.42 -5.64 -11.20
C TYR A 40 2.45 -5.35 -10.07
N CYS A 41 2.65 -6.28 -9.12
CA CYS A 41 3.50 -6.05 -7.95
C CYS A 41 4.99 -5.94 -8.33
N GLU A 42 5.62 -4.80 -8.06
CA GLU A 42 7.05 -4.59 -8.34
C GLU A 42 7.96 -5.60 -7.60
N CYS A 43 7.50 -6.17 -6.48
CA CYS A 43 8.22 -7.21 -5.73
C CYS A 43 8.13 -8.62 -6.37
N GLY A 44 7.39 -8.76 -7.48
CA GLY A 44 7.19 -10.04 -8.14
C GLY A 44 6.09 -10.89 -7.48
N TRP A 45 6.14 -12.20 -7.76
CA TRP A 45 5.21 -13.19 -7.22
C TRP A 45 5.62 -13.67 -5.83
N ASN A 46 4.66 -14.14 -5.04
CA ASN A 46 4.95 -14.91 -3.85
C ASN A 46 5.71 -16.19 -4.23
N PRO A 47 6.74 -16.62 -3.50
CA PRO A 47 7.48 -17.83 -3.81
C PRO A 47 6.60 -19.08 -3.60
N GLU A 48 6.68 -20.03 -4.53
CA GLU A 48 5.95 -21.29 -4.45
C GLU A 48 6.31 -22.12 -3.20
N LYS A 49 7.57 -22.07 -2.76
CA LYS A 49 8.04 -22.72 -1.54
C LYS A 49 8.30 -21.66 -0.48
N LYS A 50 7.70 -21.83 0.68
CA LYS A 50 7.94 -20.98 1.87
C LYS A 50 9.32 -21.23 2.48
N ASN A 51 10.40 -21.16 1.70
CA ASN A 51 11.76 -21.02 2.24
C ASN A 51 11.94 -19.57 2.68
N VAL A 52 11.22 -19.20 3.71
CA VAL A 52 11.17 -17.83 4.18
C VAL A 52 12.27 -17.64 5.22
N SER A 53 13.16 -16.71 4.97
CA SER A 53 14.02 -16.17 6.02
C SER A 53 13.15 -15.62 7.16
N ARG A 54 13.67 -15.61 8.37
CA ARG A 54 12.91 -15.14 9.55
C ARG A 54 12.55 -13.67 9.38
N LEU A 55 11.33 -13.30 9.80
CA LEU A 55 10.95 -11.90 9.92
C LEU A 55 11.89 -11.18 10.92
N PRO A 56 12.19 -9.90 10.70
CA PRO A 56 13.04 -9.14 11.62
C PRO A 56 12.38 -9.05 13.00
N LYS A 57 13.15 -9.22 14.06
CA LYS A 57 12.63 -9.00 15.41
C LYS A 57 12.41 -7.52 15.67
N LYS A 58 11.38 -7.16 16.43
CA LYS A 58 11.07 -5.76 16.78
C LYS A 58 12.21 -5.03 17.47
N GLU A 59 13.03 -5.72 18.28
CA GLU A 59 14.20 -5.13 18.96
C GLU A 59 15.30 -4.77 17.95
N VAL A 60 15.46 -5.57 16.89
CA VAL A 60 16.39 -5.27 15.78
C VAL A 60 15.86 -4.09 14.97
N PHE A 61 14.57 -4.10 14.68
CA PHE A 61 13.90 -2.99 13.99
C PHE A 61 14.08 -1.67 14.75
N GLU A 62 13.80 -1.66 16.06
CA GLU A 62 13.90 -0.48 16.92
C GLU A 62 15.32 0.12 16.83
N LYS A 63 16.35 -0.71 17.02
CA LYS A 63 17.73 -0.27 16.95
C LYS A 63 18.09 0.32 15.58
N VAL A 64 17.78 -0.39 14.50
CA VAL A 64 18.13 0.04 13.14
C VAL A 64 17.38 1.32 12.75
N LEU A 65 16.09 1.44 13.10
CA LEU A 65 15.33 2.66 12.82
C LEU A 65 15.87 3.85 13.64
N GLU A 66 16.18 3.64 14.92
CA GLU A 66 16.72 4.69 15.78
C GLU A 66 18.07 5.21 15.26
N GLU A 67 18.99 4.31 14.92
CA GLU A 67 20.30 4.65 14.34
C GLU A 67 20.12 5.47 13.06
N LYS A 68 19.21 5.03 12.17
CA LYS A 68 18.96 5.71 10.90
C LYS A 68 18.30 7.08 11.08
N LEU A 69 17.34 7.20 11.97
CA LEU A 69 16.71 8.50 12.25
C LEU A 69 17.68 9.49 12.91
N LYS A 70 18.55 9.04 13.81
CA LYS A 70 19.63 9.88 14.38
C LYS A 70 20.60 10.37 13.31
N GLU A 71 20.99 9.50 12.36
CA GLU A 71 21.85 9.88 11.23
C GLU A 71 21.23 10.99 10.36
N LEU A 72 19.90 10.92 10.15
CA LEU A 72 19.19 11.84 9.25
C LEU A 72 18.71 13.13 9.93
N ALA A 73 18.58 13.12 11.26
CA ALA A 73 18.02 14.24 12.02
C ALA A 73 18.80 15.56 11.78
N GLY A 74 18.09 16.63 11.43
CA GLY A 74 18.65 17.95 11.16
C GLY A 74 19.45 18.06 9.85
N THR A 75 19.48 17.02 9.03
CA THR A 75 20.13 17.05 7.71
C THR A 75 19.13 17.41 6.61
N GLU A 76 19.63 17.73 5.42
CA GLU A 76 18.78 17.91 4.23
C GLU A 76 18.03 16.63 3.81
N ASN A 77 18.44 15.47 4.31
CA ASN A 77 17.85 14.17 4.05
C ASN A 77 16.86 13.71 5.13
N GLU A 78 16.47 14.61 6.04
CA GLU A 78 15.39 14.32 7.00
C GLU A 78 14.13 13.88 6.25
N PRO A 79 13.50 12.76 6.65
CA PRO A 79 12.37 12.21 5.91
C PRO A 79 11.09 13.05 6.09
N ASP A 80 10.32 13.18 5.01
CA ASP A 80 8.93 13.66 5.05
C ASP A 80 7.97 12.55 5.48
N SER A 81 8.35 11.28 5.23
CA SER A 81 7.56 10.11 5.58
C SER A 81 8.43 8.93 5.99
N ILE A 82 8.01 8.19 7.03
CA ILE A 82 8.49 6.85 7.36
C ILE A 82 7.45 5.88 6.81
N THR A 83 7.82 5.09 5.80
CA THR A 83 6.85 4.37 4.97
C THR A 83 7.04 2.86 5.04
N PHE A 84 6.05 2.18 5.57
CA PHE A 84 5.99 0.71 5.55
C PHE A 84 5.55 0.24 4.16
N SER A 85 6.52 -0.17 3.34
CA SER A 85 6.34 -0.61 1.96
C SER A 85 7.56 -1.44 1.54
N GLY A 86 7.54 -2.71 1.81
CA GLY A 86 8.67 -3.60 1.51
C GLY A 86 8.26 -4.80 0.65
N ASN A 87 8.90 -5.92 0.90
CA ASN A 87 8.73 -7.17 0.15
C ASN A 87 7.45 -7.92 0.51
N GLY A 88 6.30 -7.23 0.51
CA GLY A 88 5.00 -7.84 0.76
C GLY A 88 4.06 -7.01 1.64
N GLU A 89 3.25 -7.67 2.46
CA GLU A 89 2.23 -7.03 3.31
C GLU A 89 2.76 -6.79 4.72
N PRO A 90 3.01 -5.53 5.13
CA PRO A 90 3.61 -5.22 6.42
C PRO A 90 2.77 -5.68 7.62
N THR A 91 1.42 -5.68 7.50
CA THR A 91 0.51 -6.06 8.58
C THR A 91 0.50 -7.56 8.89
N LEU A 92 1.18 -8.38 8.10
CA LEU A 92 1.40 -9.80 8.39
C LEU A 92 2.48 -10.02 9.46
N HIS A 93 3.29 -8.98 9.79
CA HIS A 93 4.29 -9.12 10.84
C HIS A 93 3.59 -9.31 12.20
N PRO A 94 3.95 -10.34 13.00
CA PRO A 94 3.28 -10.64 14.26
C PRO A 94 3.34 -9.49 15.27
N ASP A 95 4.44 -8.74 15.29
CA ASP A 95 4.64 -7.60 16.19
C ASP A 95 4.28 -6.25 15.54
N PHE A 96 3.47 -6.24 14.45
CA PHE A 96 3.18 -5.02 13.68
C PHE A 96 2.69 -3.87 14.55
N ALA A 97 1.77 -4.12 15.48
CA ALA A 97 1.22 -3.07 16.34
C ALA A 97 2.27 -2.46 17.28
N GLU A 98 3.17 -3.28 17.81
CA GLU A 98 4.28 -2.80 18.65
C GLU A 98 5.31 -2.02 17.81
N ILE A 99 5.60 -2.49 16.60
CA ILE A 99 6.48 -1.81 15.64
C ILE A 99 5.95 -0.42 15.29
N ILE A 100 4.65 -0.26 15.08
CA ILE A 100 4.03 1.06 14.87
C ILE A 100 4.23 1.97 16.09
N ASN A 101 4.01 1.46 17.32
CA ASN A 101 4.22 2.26 18.53
C ASN A 101 5.71 2.68 18.69
N ILE A 102 6.66 1.78 18.40
CA ILE A 102 8.10 2.09 18.37
C ILE A 102 8.38 3.19 17.35
N THR A 103 7.80 3.07 16.14
CA THR A 103 8.01 4.04 15.07
C THR A 103 7.47 5.43 15.45
N ILE A 104 6.28 5.51 16.05
CA ILE A 104 5.70 6.77 16.54
C ILE A 104 6.65 7.42 17.55
N ARG A 105 7.11 6.67 18.55
CA ARG A 105 8.02 7.17 19.59
C ARG A 105 9.36 7.67 19.00
N LEU A 106 9.97 6.92 18.09
CA LEU A 106 11.24 7.30 17.49
C LEU A 106 11.10 8.49 16.53
N ARG A 107 10.00 8.52 15.74
CA ARG A 107 9.66 9.65 14.88
C ARG A 107 9.52 10.94 15.69
N ASP A 108 8.77 10.90 16.80
CA ASP A 108 8.54 12.06 17.66
C ASP A 108 9.83 12.61 18.26
N LEU A 109 10.83 11.74 18.51
CA LEU A 109 12.13 12.12 19.05
C LEU A 109 13.09 12.70 17.99
N TYR A 110 13.15 12.12 16.79
CA TYR A 110 14.22 12.39 15.83
C TYR A 110 13.77 13.01 14.51
N ALA A 111 12.48 12.86 14.14
CA ALA A 111 11.92 13.40 12.90
C ALA A 111 10.46 13.84 13.10
N PRO A 112 10.17 14.79 14.00
CA PRO A 112 8.80 15.09 14.45
C PRO A 112 7.89 15.64 13.34
N LYS A 113 8.45 16.06 12.22
CA LYS A 113 7.68 16.54 11.05
C LYS A 113 7.30 15.40 10.09
N ALA A 114 7.98 14.25 10.19
CA ALA A 114 7.72 13.12 9.31
C ALA A 114 6.36 12.49 9.59
N LYS A 115 5.64 12.13 8.54
CA LYS A 115 4.40 11.35 8.66
C LYS A 115 4.74 9.85 8.65
N ILE A 116 3.98 9.06 9.36
CA ILE A 116 4.06 7.61 9.25
C ILE A 116 3.05 7.16 8.19
N SER A 117 3.52 6.37 7.23
CA SER A 117 2.72 5.86 6.11
C SER A 117 2.77 4.33 6.09
N VAL A 118 1.63 3.68 6.00
CA VAL A 118 1.53 2.23 5.80
C VAL A 118 0.77 1.97 4.52
N LEU A 119 1.42 1.28 3.56
CA LEU A 119 0.77 0.77 2.37
C LEU A 119 0.35 -0.67 2.65
N THR A 120 -0.96 -0.91 2.70
CA THR A 120 -1.51 -2.24 3.05
C THR A 120 -2.62 -2.67 2.11
N ASN A 121 -2.73 -3.97 1.92
CA ASN A 121 -3.87 -4.58 1.24
C ASN A 121 -5.08 -4.78 2.18
N GLY A 122 -4.95 -4.45 3.46
CA GLY A 122 -6.02 -4.42 4.43
C GLY A 122 -6.55 -5.78 4.89
N THR A 123 -5.99 -6.90 4.44
CA THR A 123 -6.50 -8.24 4.80
C THR A 123 -6.42 -8.53 6.29
N MET A 124 -5.51 -7.88 7.03
CA MET A 124 -5.32 -8.07 8.46
C MET A 124 -6.14 -7.11 9.34
N LEU A 125 -6.95 -6.22 8.76
CA LEU A 125 -7.77 -5.25 9.50
C LEU A 125 -8.87 -5.90 10.37
N HIS A 126 -9.14 -7.18 10.18
CA HIS A 126 -10.01 -7.95 11.07
C HIS A 126 -9.41 -8.15 12.47
N LYS A 127 -8.08 -8.00 12.63
CA LYS A 127 -7.41 -8.04 13.92
C LYS A 127 -7.45 -6.67 14.56
N LYS A 128 -8.03 -6.60 15.76
CA LYS A 128 -8.22 -5.33 16.48
C LYS A 128 -6.90 -4.59 16.70
N GLU A 129 -5.83 -5.29 17.07
CA GLU A 129 -4.52 -4.70 17.30
C GLU A 129 -3.91 -4.06 16.03
N VAL A 130 -4.16 -4.66 14.85
CA VAL A 130 -3.72 -4.09 13.56
C VAL A 130 -4.56 -2.87 13.20
N PHE A 131 -5.88 -2.96 13.33
CA PHE A 131 -6.78 -1.84 13.08
C PHE A 131 -6.43 -0.63 13.97
N ASP A 132 -6.28 -0.86 15.28
CA ASP A 132 -5.94 0.19 16.24
C ASP A 132 -4.58 0.84 15.94
N ALA A 133 -3.58 0.03 15.51
CA ALA A 133 -2.26 0.54 15.14
C ALA A 133 -2.31 1.43 13.88
N ILE A 134 -3.03 0.97 12.85
CA ILE A 134 -3.20 1.72 11.60
C ILE A 134 -4.01 3.00 11.81
N SER A 135 -4.97 2.99 12.74
CA SER A 135 -5.79 4.17 13.06
C SER A 135 -5.01 5.29 13.78
N LYS A 136 -3.80 5.01 14.29
CA LYS A 136 -2.98 6.00 15.01
C LYS A 136 -2.08 6.83 14.10
N ILE A 137 -1.89 6.42 12.85
CA ILE A 137 -0.91 7.02 11.94
C ILE A 137 -1.54 7.95 10.92
N GLU A 138 -0.72 8.86 10.38
CA GLU A 138 -1.21 9.92 9.51
C GLU A 138 -1.62 9.39 8.12
N ASN A 139 -0.90 8.41 7.55
CA ASN A 139 -1.14 7.92 6.21
C ASN A 139 -1.39 6.40 6.21
N ASN A 140 -2.57 6.01 6.63
CA ASN A 140 -3.10 4.66 6.49
C ASN A 140 -3.64 4.47 5.07
N ILE A 141 -2.77 3.98 4.16
CA ILE A 141 -3.05 3.87 2.72
C ILE A 141 -3.49 2.44 2.41
N ILE A 142 -4.78 2.27 2.13
CA ILE A 142 -5.42 0.97 2.02
C ILE A 142 -5.89 0.76 0.58
N LYS A 143 -5.68 -0.44 0.05
CA LYS A 143 -5.89 -0.79 -1.35
C LYS A 143 -7.34 -1.20 -1.66
N ILE A 144 -7.89 -0.67 -2.78
CA ILE A 144 -9.08 -1.20 -3.46
C ILE A 144 -8.86 -1.07 -4.98
N ASP A 145 -8.54 -2.18 -5.66
CA ASP A 145 -8.18 -2.14 -7.09
C ASP A 145 -9.31 -2.59 -8.04
N GLY A 146 -10.54 -2.64 -7.58
CA GLY A 146 -11.68 -2.97 -8.43
C GLY A 146 -13.01 -2.70 -7.78
N GLY A 147 -14.06 -2.65 -8.61
CA GLY A 147 -15.44 -2.51 -8.18
C GLY A 147 -16.10 -3.85 -7.85
N THR A 148 -15.62 -4.94 -8.47
CA THR A 148 -16.15 -6.29 -8.27
C THR A 148 -15.13 -7.19 -7.59
N TYR A 149 -15.63 -8.26 -6.93
CA TYR A 149 -14.78 -9.31 -6.38
C TYR A 149 -13.97 -10.02 -7.47
N ASP A 150 -14.56 -10.28 -8.64
CA ASP A 150 -13.91 -10.99 -9.74
C ASP A 150 -12.72 -10.17 -10.29
N THR A 151 -12.87 -8.87 -10.41
CA THR A 151 -11.79 -7.96 -10.81
C THR A 151 -10.69 -7.93 -9.77
N ILE A 152 -11.01 -7.81 -8.48
CA ILE A 152 -10.02 -7.86 -7.40
C ILE A 152 -9.31 -9.22 -7.40
N LYS A 153 -10.05 -10.33 -7.56
CA LYS A 153 -9.48 -11.66 -7.65
C LYS A 153 -8.51 -11.81 -8.82
N SER A 154 -8.84 -11.24 -9.96
CA SER A 154 -8.01 -11.30 -11.18
C SER A 154 -6.74 -10.46 -11.05
N ILE A 155 -6.84 -9.26 -10.48
CA ILE A 155 -5.72 -8.29 -10.35
C ILE A 155 -4.87 -8.60 -9.12
N ASN A 156 -5.49 -8.75 -7.95
CA ASN A 156 -4.78 -8.85 -6.69
C ASN A 156 -4.50 -10.29 -6.23
N LYS A 157 -5.20 -11.27 -6.79
CA LYS A 157 -5.02 -12.70 -6.51
C LYS A 157 -4.89 -12.98 -5.01
N PRO A 158 -5.94 -12.74 -4.20
CA PRO A 158 -5.91 -13.05 -2.77
C PRO A 158 -5.58 -14.53 -2.56
N ASN A 159 -4.61 -14.81 -1.68
CA ASN A 159 -4.28 -16.18 -1.24
C ASN A 159 -4.82 -16.48 0.16
N VAL A 160 -5.75 -15.67 0.61
CA VAL A 160 -6.55 -15.78 1.83
C VAL A 160 -8.03 -15.66 1.47
N ASP A 161 -8.91 -16.07 2.38
CA ASP A 161 -10.34 -15.79 2.23
C ASP A 161 -10.58 -14.30 2.21
N PHE A 162 -11.21 -13.80 1.13
CA PHE A 162 -11.44 -12.39 0.89
C PHE A 162 -12.87 -12.14 0.43
N ASP A 163 -13.61 -11.38 1.21
CA ASP A 163 -14.98 -10.95 0.96
C ASP A 163 -14.99 -9.42 0.79
N LEU A 164 -15.29 -8.96 -0.43
CA LEU A 164 -15.24 -7.54 -0.77
C LEU A 164 -16.25 -6.71 0.03
N GLU A 165 -17.46 -7.23 0.25
CA GLU A 165 -18.50 -6.51 0.97
C GLU A 165 -18.10 -6.27 2.43
N LYS A 166 -17.69 -7.34 3.13
CA LYS A 166 -17.17 -7.24 4.50
C LYS A 166 -15.91 -6.38 4.58
N TYR A 167 -15.08 -6.43 3.54
CA TYR A 167 -13.91 -5.57 3.46
C TYR A 167 -14.28 -4.10 3.39
N VAL A 168 -15.21 -3.72 2.50
CA VAL A 168 -15.71 -2.34 2.38
C VAL A 168 -16.40 -1.89 3.68
N GLU A 169 -17.21 -2.75 4.31
CA GLU A 169 -17.83 -2.45 5.61
C GLU A 169 -16.77 -2.13 6.67
N ARG A 170 -15.70 -2.92 6.76
CA ARG A 170 -14.61 -2.70 7.70
C ARG A 170 -13.87 -1.38 7.46
N LEU A 171 -13.73 -0.96 6.21
CA LEU A 171 -13.11 0.32 5.90
C LEU A 171 -13.96 1.53 6.36
N GLN A 172 -15.27 1.35 6.52
CA GLN A 172 -16.14 2.40 7.08
C GLN A 172 -15.89 2.61 8.59
N ASP A 173 -15.33 1.63 9.31
CA ASP A 173 -14.97 1.76 10.72
C ASP A 173 -13.91 2.85 10.96
N PHE A 174 -13.13 3.22 9.95
CA PHE A 174 -12.21 4.37 10.01
C PHE A 174 -12.94 5.73 9.98
N LYS A 175 -14.24 5.76 9.75
CA LYS A 175 -15.07 6.99 9.73
C LYS A 175 -14.51 8.08 8.81
N GLY A 176 -13.93 7.67 7.69
CA GLY A 176 -13.29 8.56 6.72
C GLY A 176 -11.81 8.85 6.98
N GLU A 177 -11.27 8.56 8.17
CA GLU A 177 -9.87 8.83 8.53
C GLU A 177 -8.91 7.80 7.91
N LEU A 178 -9.01 7.60 6.60
CA LEU A 178 -8.13 6.74 5.81
C LEU A 178 -7.88 7.31 4.43
N VAL A 179 -6.87 6.77 3.76
CA VAL A 179 -6.56 7.01 2.36
C VAL A 179 -6.83 5.74 1.57
N ILE A 180 -7.63 5.80 0.53
CA ILE A 180 -7.77 4.70 -0.42
C ILE A 180 -6.74 4.84 -1.53
N GLN A 181 -6.14 3.72 -1.93
CA GLN A 181 -5.23 3.66 -3.06
C GLN A 181 -5.72 2.64 -4.07
N THR A 182 -5.79 3.03 -5.36
CA THR A 182 -6.23 2.18 -6.47
C THR A 182 -5.24 2.23 -7.61
N CYS A 183 -4.77 1.06 -8.06
CA CYS A 183 -4.02 0.92 -9.30
C CYS A 183 -5.00 0.63 -10.44
N PHE A 184 -5.13 1.55 -11.40
CA PHE A 184 -5.87 1.30 -12.63
C PHE A 184 -4.95 0.70 -13.69
N LEU A 185 -5.41 -0.35 -14.33
CA LEU A 185 -4.67 -1.09 -15.34
C LEU A 185 -5.61 -1.87 -16.26
N ARG A 186 -5.11 -2.24 -17.42
CA ARG A 186 -5.72 -3.21 -18.33
C ARG A 186 -4.66 -4.13 -18.90
N GLY A 187 -5.07 -5.20 -19.57
CA GLY A 187 -4.16 -6.13 -20.21
C GLY A 187 -4.67 -7.56 -20.20
N GLU A 188 -3.76 -8.50 -20.11
CA GLU A 188 -4.06 -9.92 -20.13
C GLU A 188 -3.21 -10.67 -19.09
N HIS A 189 -3.82 -11.64 -18.41
CA HIS A 189 -3.12 -12.59 -17.54
C HIS A 189 -3.68 -13.99 -17.75
N ASN A 190 -2.81 -14.96 -18.08
CA ASN A 190 -3.19 -16.35 -18.34
C ASN A 190 -4.31 -16.52 -19.40
N GLY A 191 -4.29 -15.73 -20.47
CA GLY A 191 -5.30 -15.75 -21.54
C GLY A 191 -6.62 -15.09 -21.19
N LEU A 192 -6.73 -14.46 -20.00
CA LEU A 192 -7.93 -13.74 -19.58
C LEU A 192 -7.71 -12.22 -19.66
N LYS A 193 -8.64 -11.53 -20.30
CA LYS A 193 -8.63 -10.06 -20.32
C LYS A 193 -8.86 -9.53 -18.91
N ILE A 194 -8.05 -8.56 -18.51
CA ILE A 194 -8.14 -7.85 -17.23
C ILE A 194 -8.29 -6.37 -17.52
N ASP A 195 -9.29 -5.73 -16.93
CA ASP A 195 -9.55 -4.32 -17.14
C ASP A 195 -10.42 -3.77 -16.01
N ASN A 196 -9.82 -2.99 -15.09
CA ASN A 196 -10.57 -2.28 -14.06
C ASN A 196 -10.92 -0.84 -14.45
N THR A 197 -10.71 -0.47 -15.74
CA THR A 197 -11.05 0.85 -16.27
C THR A 197 -12.36 0.85 -17.07
N THR A 198 -13.10 -0.25 -17.08
CA THR A 198 -14.41 -0.29 -17.72
C THR A 198 -15.41 0.60 -16.97
N GLN A 199 -16.40 1.12 -17.68
CA GLN A 199 -17.42 1.98 -17.05
C GLN A 199 -18.13 1.29 -15.89
N GLU A 200 -18.39 -0.01 -15.99
CA GLU A 200 -19.04 -0.81 -14.95
C GLU A 200 -18.14 -0.92 -13.71
N GLU A 201 -16.87 -1.28 -13.87
CA GLU A 201 -15.92 -1.36 -12.76
C GLU A 201 -15.70 -0.02 -12.07
N ILE A 202 -15.54 1.06 -12.84
CA ILE A 202 -15.41 2.42 -12.29
C ILE A 202 -16.67 2.83 -11.53
N ALA A 203 -17.86 2.51 -12.03
CA ALA A 203 -19.12 2.84 -11.35
C ALA A 203 -19.23 2.11 -10.00
N LEU A 204 -18.95 0.80 -9.95
CA LEU A 204 -19.00 0.01 -8.72
C LEU A 204 -17.89 0.42 -7.74
N TRP A 205 -16.68 0.67 -8.23
CA TRP A 205 -15.58 1.21 -7.42
C TRP A 205 -15.96 2.58 -6.81
N THR A 206 -16.59 3.45 -7.59
CA THR A 206 -17.10 4.75 -7.12
C THR A 206 -18.11 4.58 -5.99
N GLU A 207 -19.01 3.60 -6.08
CA GLU A 207 -19.96 3.30 -5.00
C GLU A 207 -19.24 2.83 -3.72
N HIS A 208 -18.14 2.07 -3.82
CA HIS A 208 -17.32 1.74 -2.65
C HIS A 208 -16.69 2.99 -2.02
N ILE A 209 -16.11 3.88 -2.82
CA ILE A 209 -15.55 5.16 -2.32
C ILE A 209 -16.63 6.00 -1.62
N LYS A 210 -17.84 6.07 -2.19
CA LYS A 210 -18.99 6.78 -1.59
C LYS A 210 -19.42 6.17 -0.25
N LYS A 211 -19.37 4.85 -0.10
CA LYS A 211 -19.68 4.16 1.16
C LYS A 211 -18.61 4.42 2.23
N ILE A 212 -17.34 4.31 1.85
CA ILE A 212 -16.18 4.44 2.76
C ILE A 212 -15.96 5.90 3.17
N LYS A 213 -16.17 6.84 2.25
CA LYS A 213 -15.95 8.30 2.41
C LYS A 213 -14.53 8.62 2.90
N PRO A 214 -13.48 8.12 2.21
CA PRO A 214 -12.12 8.36 2.65
C PRO A 214 -11.78 9.85 2.59
N ARG A 215 -10.89 10.33 3.48
CA ARG A 215 -10.39 11.73 3.44
C ARG A 215 -9.60 12.04 2.17
N LYS A 216 -9.08 10.99 1.49
CA LYS A 216 -8.36 11.10 0.23
C LYS A 216 -8.41 9.76 -0.51
N THR A 217 -8.50 9.84 -1.82
CA THR A 217 -8.29 8.72 -2.75
C THR A 217 -7.09 9.01 -3.63
N MET A 218 -6.15 8.07 -3.71
CA MET A 218 -4.99 8.11 -4.59
C MET A 218 -5.19 7.10 -5.72
N ILE A 219 -5.27 7.55 -6.95
CA ILE A 219 -5.31 6.65 -8.11
C ILE A 219 -4.02 6.76 -8.90
N TYR A 220 -3.53 5.63 -9.40
CA TYR A 220 -2.25 5.59 -10.08
C TYR A 220 -2.19 4.50 -11.15
N ALA A 221 -1.27 4.70 -12.09
CA ALA A 221 -0.93 3.73 -13.15
C ALA A 221 0.36 2.99 -12.81
N ILE A 222 0.54 1.84 -13.43
CA ILE A 222 1.80 1.08 -13.43
C ILE A 222 2.91 1.97 -13.98
N GLU A 223 4.07 1.99 -13.34
CA GLU A 223 5.21 2.78 -13.82
C GLU A 223 6.46 1.96 -14.11
N ARG A 224 6.68 0.91 -13.35
CA ARG A 224 7.85 0.05 -13.47
C ARG A 224 7.49 -1.29 -14.07
N GLU A 225 8.49 -2.11 -14.30
CA GLU A 225 8.29 -3.49 -14.73
C GLU A 225 7.46 -4.27 -13.70
N THR A 226 6.55 -5.08 -14.21
CA THR A 226 5.63 -5.92 -13.45
C THR A 226 5.92 -7.40 -13.72
N PRO A 227 5.52 -8.31 -12.81
CA PRO A 227 5.70 -9.75 -13.06
C PRO A 227 4.87 -10.22 -14.25
N GLU A 228 3.66 -9.69 -14.43
CA GLU A 228 2.90 -9.89 -15.67
C GLU A 228 3.35 -8.89 -16.74
N LYS A 229 3.65 -9.38 -17.95
CA LYS A 229 4.23 -8.57 -19.02
C LYS A 229 3.19 -7.94 -19.96
N ASN A 230 2.01 -8.50 -20.01
CA ASN A 230 0.93 -8.08 -20.92
C ASN A 230 0.00 -7.04 -20.28
N LEU A 231 0.51 -6.21 -19.35
CA LEU A 231 -0.24 -5.14 -18.73
C LEU A 231 0.00 -3.81 -19.43
N GLU A 232 -1.06 -3.06 -19.65
CA GLU A 232 -1.05 -1.73 -20.24
C GLU A 232 -1.10 -0.65 -19.16
N LYS A 233 -0.33 0.41 -19.35
CA LYS A 233 -0.36 1.60 -18.50
C LYS A 233 -1.55 2.46 -18.87
N ILE A 234 -2.25 2.93 -17.85
CA ILE A 234 -3.27 3.96 -18.00
C ILE A 234 -2.58 5.33 -18.04
N SER A 235 -2.95 6.18 -18.98
CA SER A 235 -2.40 7.53 -19.07
C SER A 235 -2.89 8.42 -17.91
N LEU A 236 -2.16 9.51 -17.66
CA LEU A 236 -2.59 10.49 -16.66
C LEU A 236 -3.96 11.10 -17.02
N ASP A 237 -4.18 11.39 -18.30
CA ASP A 237 -5.45 11.93 -18.79
C ASP A 237 -6.62 10.98 -18.53
N GLU A 238 -6.44 9.67 -18.74
CA GLU A 238 -7.46 8.68 -18.38
C GLU A 238 -7.71 8.61 -16.87
N LEU A 239 -6.64 8.68 -16.05
CA LEU A 239 -6.81 8.75 -14.59
C LEU A 239 -7.57 9.99 -14.16
N GLU A 240 -7.30 11.15 -14.78
CA GLU A 240 -8.01 12.41 -14.51
C GLU A 240 -9.50 12.29 -14.88
N GLN A 241 -9.83 11.62 -15.99
CA GLN A 241 -11.21 11.33 -16.39
C GLN A 241 -11.92 10.42 -15.39
N ILE A 242 -11.23 9.41 -14.84
CA ILE A 242 -11.75 8.53 -13.79
C ILE A 242 -11.98 9.30 -12.47
N ALA A 243 -11.10 10.24 -12.15
CA ALA A 243 -11.17 11.02 -10.91
C ALA A 243 -12.29 12.06 -10.92
N GLU A 244 -12.60 12.65 -12.07
CA GLU A 244 -13.46 13.83 -12.19
C GLU A 244 -14.87 13.62 -11.60
N PRO A 245 -15.59 12.51 -11.85
CA PRO A 245 -16.90 12.29 -11.24
C PRO A 245 -16.88 12.27 -9.71
N LEU A 246 -15.83 11.71 -9.10
CA LEU A 246 -15.67 11.71 -7.64
C LEU A 246 -15.37 13.11 -7.11
N ARG A 247 -14.54 13.90 -7.80
CA ARG A 247 -14.24 15.29 -7.42
C ARG A 247 -15.50 16.16 -7.47
N GLN A 248 -16.36 15.97 -8.48
CA GLN A 248 -17.66 16.67 -8.57
C GLN A 248 -18.60 16.31 -7.41
N LEU A 249 -18.44 15.13 -6.82
CA LEU A 249 -19.15 14.73 -5.59
C LEU A 249 -18.48 15.22 -4.31
N GLY A 250 -17.39 16.01 -4.40
CA GLY A 250 -16.69 16.61 -3.27
C GLY A 250 -15.58 15.75 -2.67
N PHE A 251 -15.20 14.63 -3.28
CA PHE A 251 -14.07 13.81 -2.82
C PHE A 251 -12.73 14.39 -3.26
N THR A 252 -11.72 14.26 -2.39
CA THR A 252 -10.33 14.56 -2.74
C THR A 252 -9.73 13.37 -3.48
N VAL A 253 -9.42 13.55 -4.79
CA VAL A 253 -8.79 12.51 -5.61
C VAL A 253 -7.50 13.04 -6.22
N GLU A 254 -6.39 12.36 -5.96
CA GLU A 254 -5.06 12.64 -6.52
C GLU A 254 -4.69 11.58 -7.53
N CYS A 255 -4.24 12.00 -8.72
CA CYS A 255 -3.81 11.13 -9.81
C CYS A 255 -2.29 11.09 -9.91
N TYR A 256 -1.73 9.89 -10.11
CA TYR A 256 -0.29 9.67 -10.25
C TYR A 256 -0.02 8.78 -11.45
N GLY A 257 0.52 9.37 -12.51
CA GLY A 257 0.88 8.75 -13.76
C GLY A 257 1.90 9.59 -14.51
N LYS A 258 2.32 9.12 -15.67
CA LYS A 258 3.10 9.88 -16.65
C LYS A 258 2.29 10.07 -17.90
#